data_c7f9665f87f5b4c93e8466718c32e85b
#
_entry.id   c7f9665f87f5b4c93e8466718c32e85b
#
_cell.length_a   1.000
_cell.length_b   1.000
_cell.length_c   1.000
_cell.angle_alpha   90.00
_cell.angle_beta   90.00
_cell.angle_gamma   90.00
#
_symmetry.space_group_name_H-M   'P 1'
#
loop_
_entity.id
_entity.type
_entity.pdbx_description
1 polymer ?
#
loop_
_entity_poly.entity_id
_entity_poly.type
_entity_poly.pdbx_seq_one_letter_code
_entity_poly.pdbx_strand_id
1 'polypeptide(L)'
;GEVAKGIKAYNPIISGQLSRDEIELSSKDNNRPLQIKSVDIEIASSEKKIKKYVPLSKRQDKPDSALWLIKQHSILKDSQIAKLVGVTKNSVTLIRNKSYWNYNNLNPKDPVALNLFTQKDLVEAIEKAERRIKREKKEKEKRQKSQQTND
;
A
#
# COMPACT_ATOMS: atom_id res chain seq x y z
N GLY A 1 5.08 12.91 50.01
CA GLY A 1 4.10 12.33 49.10
C GLY A 1 4.72 11.14 48.37
N GLU A 2 4.13 9.97 48.51
CA GLU A 2 4.56 8.76 47.81
C GLU A 2 4.36 8.94 46.32
N VAL A 3 5.46 8.90 45.58
CA VAL A 3 5.44 8.89 44.13
C VAL A 3 4.97 7.48 43.72
N ALA A 4 3.84 7.40 43.03
CA ALA A 4 3.31 6.12 42.55
C ALA A 4 4.39 5.35 41.76
N LYS A 5 4.66 4.11 42.16
CA LYS A 5 5.61 3.22 41.49
C LYS A 5 5.18 3.05 40.03
N GLY A 6 6.02 3.48 39.10
CA GLY A 6 5.79 3.34 37.67
C GLY A 6 5.70 4.64 36.86
N ILE A 7 5.64 5.81 37.51
CA ILE A 7 5.68 7.10 36.81
C ILE A 7 7.13 7.44 36.51
N LYS A 8 7.50 7.49 35.25
CA LYS A 8 8.80 8.01 34.81
C LYS A 8 8.76 9.52 34.75
N ALA A 9 9.73 10.18 35.38
CA ALA A 9 9.91 11.62 35.24
C ALA A 9 10.27 11.94 33.79
N TYR A 10 9.45 12.73 33.13
CA TYR A 10 9.71 13.22 31.79
C TYR A 10 10.33 14.62 31.86
N ASN A 11 11.41 14.82 31.08
CA ASN A 11 11.98 16.15 30.93
C ASN A 11 11.18 16.94 29.89
N PRO A 12 10.46 18.01 30.26
CA PRO A 12 9.58 18.75 29.38
C PRO A 12 10.34 19.52 28.27
N ILE A 13 11.61 19.78 28.43
CA ILE A 13 12.49 20.43 27.43
C ILE A 13 12.81 19.41 26.33
N ILE A 14 13.20 18.18 26.71
CA ILE A 14 13.54 17.12 25.75
C ILE A 14 12.31 16.66 24.99
N SER A 15 11.14 16.65 25.64
CA SER A 15 9.86 16.31 24.98
C SER A 15 9.32 17.45 24.08
N GLY A 16 9.96 18.62 24.09
CA GLY A 16 9.55 19.77 23.29
C GLY A 16 8.31 20.51 23.80
N GLN A 17 7.78 20.14 24.97
CA GLN A 17 6.59 20.76 25.55
C GLN A 17 6.87 22.16 26.11
N LEU A 18 8.07 22.41 26.64
CA LEU A 18 8.48 23.70 27.18
C LEU A 18 9.82 24.11 26.58
N SER A 19 9.98 25.42 26.35
CA SER A 19 11.30 26.00 26.03
C SER A 19 12.06 26.39 27.32
N ARG A 20 13.39 26.47 27.24
CA ARG A 20 14.23 26.96 28.35
C ARG A 20 13.84 28.38 28.75
N ASP A 21 13.61 29.23 27.76
CA ASP A 21 13.25 30.64 27.97
C ASP A 21 11.93 30.76 28.73
N GLU A 22 10.98 29.88 28.48
CA GLU A 22 9.69 29.89 29.19
C GLU A 22 9.85 29.49 30.67
N ILE A 23 10.74 28.55 30.95
CA ILE A 23 11.04 28.13 32.32
C ILE A 23 11.75 29.27 33.07
N GLU A 24 12.70 29.99 32.44
CA GLU A 24 13.39 31.13 33.05
C GLU A 24 12.45 32.29 33.32
N LEU A 25 11.51 32.58 32.40
CA LEU A 25 10.50 33.62 32.57
C LEU A 25 9.55 33.30 33.71
N SER A 26 9.10 32.06 33.81
CA SER A 26 8.21 31.64 34.89
C SER A 26 8.92 31.51 36.23
N SER A 27 10.24 31.31 36.25
CA SER A 27 11.04 31.32 37.50
C SER A 27 11.22 32.73 38.08
N LYS A 28 11.21 33.76 37.24
CA LYS A 28 11.31 35.17 37.64
C LYS A 28 9.98 35.75 38.12
N ASP A 29 8.88 35.22 37.65
CA ASP A 29 7.53 35.70 37.94
C ASP A 29 6.61 34.56 38.40
N ASN A 30 6.41 34.45 39.72
CA ASN A 30 5.66 33.38 40.37
C ASN A 30 4.16 33.36 39.97
N ASN A 31 3.63 34.44 39.44
CA ASN A 31 2.23 34.55 39.04
C ASN A 31 2.02 34.21 37.57
N ARG A 32 3.06 33.94 36.80
CA ARG A 32 2.97 33.63 35.37
C ARG A 32 2.75 32.11 35.17
N PRO A 33 1.62 31.69 34.57
CA PRO A 33 1.42 30.29 34.23
C PRO A 33 2.36 29.88 33.10
N LEU A 34 2.92 28.67 33.19
CA LEU A 34 3.73 28.07 32.14
C LEU A 34 2.91 27.87 30.86
N GLN A 35 3.37 28.43 29.74
CA GLN A 35 2.76 28.23 28.46
C GLN A 35 3.39 27.01 27.76
N ILE A 36 2.61 25.96 27.66
CA ILE A 36 3.00 24.76 26.90
C ILE A 36 2.99 25.15 25.41
N LYS A 37 4.10 24.95 24.70
CA LYS A 37 4.10 25.01 23.25
C LYS A 37 3.11 23.97 22.75
N SER A 38 2.03 24.42 22.09
CA SER A 38 1.30 23.55 21.19
C SER A 38 2.31 23.14 20.11
N VAL A 39 2.89 21.97 20.26
CA VAL A 39 3.55 21.31 19.13
C VAL A 39 2.41 21.09 18.16
N ASP A 40 2.32 21.93 17.13
CA ASP A 40 1.63 21.56 15.91
C ASP A 40 2.38 20.31 15.45
N ILE A 41 1.92 19.18 15.95
CA ILE A 41 2.19 17.92 15.31
C ILE A 41 1.52 18.12 13.96
N GLU A 42 2.27 18.63 12.99
CA GLU A 42 2.01 18.27 11.63
C GLU A 42 2.02 16.74 11.66
N ILE A 43 0.84 16.20 11.94
CA ILE A 43 0.51 14.87 11.52
C ILE A 43 0.67 15.00 10.02
N ALA A 44 1.93 14.83 9.57
CA ALA A 44 2.16 14.47 8.21
C ALA A 44 1.22 13.29 8.04
N SER A 45 0.03 13.59 7.55
CA SER A 45 -0.91 12.62 7.06
C SER A 45 -0.28 12.01 5.80
N SER A 46 0.91 11.37 6.00
CA SER A 46 1.15 10.20 5.23
C SER A 46 -0.05 9.34 5.56
N GLU A 47 -1.07 9.43 4.74
CA GLU A 47 -2.12 8.44 4.64
C GLU A 47 -1.40 7.13 4.36
N LYS A 48 -0.76 6.59 5.39
CA LYS A 48 -0.44 5.17 5.45
C LYS A 48 -1.80 4.54 5.38
N LYS A 49 -2.23 4.22 4.14
CA LYS A 49 -3.44 3.44 3.88
C LYS A 49 -3.41 2.33 4.91
N ILE A 50 -4.22 2.48 5.96
CA ILE A 50 -4.32 1.52 7.04
C ILE A 50 -4.64 0.22 6.33
N LYS A 51 -3.68 -0.71 6.29
CA LYS A 51 -3.88 -1.98 5.60
C LYS A 51 -5.08 -2.62 6.25
N LYS A 52 -6.20 -2.62 5.52
CA LYS A 52 -7.46 -3.19 6.00
C LYS A 52 -7.18 -4.60 6.51
N TYR A 53 -7.46 -4.85 7.79
CA TYR A 53 -7.27 -6.18 8.37
C TYR A 53 -8.08 -7.19 7.56
N VAL A 54 -7.43 -8.21 7.03
CA VAL A 54 -8.08 -9.32 6.33
C VAL A 54 -8.07 -10.52 7.27
N PRO A 55 -9.25 -11.03 7.67
CA PRO A 55 -9.36 -12.23 8.49
C PRO A 55 -8.60 -13.41 7.87
N LEU A 56 -8.06 -14.29 8.71
CA LEU A 56 -7.29 -15.46 8.26
C LEU A 56 -8.10 -16.36 7.30
N SER A 57 -9.40 -16.51 7.55
CA SER A 57 -10.32 -17.25 6.68
C SER A 57 -10.38 -16.72 5.24
N LYS A 58 -10.16 -15.40 5.05
CA LYS A 58 -10.17 -14.75 3.73
C LYS A 58 -8.78 -14.66 3.08
N ARG A 59 -7.72 -15.12 3.74
CA ARG A 59 -6.37 -15.07 3.16
C ARG A 59 -6.22 -15.98 1.95
N GLN A 60 -6.92 -17.11 1.95
CA GLN A 60 -6.91 -18.06 0.83
C GLN A 60 -7.66 -17.49 -0.39
N ASP A 61 -8.63 -16.61 -0.17
CA ASP A 61 -9.39 -15.99 -1.28
C ASP A 61 -8.50 -15.13 -2.20
N LYS A 62 -7.39 -14.59 -1.68
CA LYS A 62 -6.47 -13.78 -2.50
C LYS A 62 -5.76 -14.57 -3.59
N PRO A 63 -5.07 -15.69 -3.31
CA PRO A 63 -4.47 -16.50 -4.37
C PRO A 63 -5.52 -17.12 -5.30
N ASP A 64 -6.70 -17.50 -4.80
CA ASP A 64 -7.82 -18.01 -5.60
C ASP A 64 -8.29 -16.94 -6.62
N SER A 65 -8.40 -15.69 -6.18
CA SER A 65 -8.76 -14.56 -7.04
C SER A 65 -7.66 -14.20 -8.03
N ALA A 66 -6.40 -14.33 -7.64
CA ALA A 66 -5.28 -14.14 -8.57
C ALA A 66 -5.31 -15.18 -9.70
N LEU A 67 -5.59 -16.44 -9.38
CA LEU A 67 -5.76 -17.50 -10.38
C LEU A 67 -6.93 -17.20 -11.32
N TRP A 68 -8.05 -16.71 -10.80
CA TRP A 68 -9.21 -16.33 -11.60
C TRP A 68 -8.85 -15.21 -12.59
N LEU A 69 -8.18 -14.15 -12.12
CA LEU A 69 -7.72 -13.05 -12.97
C LEU A 69 -6.75 -13.50 -14.08
N ILE A 70 -5.84 -14.43 -13.77
CA ILE A 70 -4.91 -15.00 -14.75
C ILE A 70 -5.67 -15.76 -15.84
N LYS A 71 -6.73 -16.49 -15.48
CA LYS A 71 -7.54 -17.27 -16.43
C LYS A 71 -8.46 -16.40 -17.29
N GLN A 72 -9.15 -15.43 -16.66
CA GLN A 72 -10.15 -14.59 -17.33
C GLN A 72 -9.53 -13.39 -18.07
N HIS A 73 -8.48 -12.80 -17.50
CA HIS A 73 -7.87 -11.58 -18.01
C HIS A 73 -6.37 -11.77 -18.21
N SER A 74 -5.98 -12.63 -19.14
CA SER A 74 -4.57 -12.94 -19.44
C SER A 74 -3.74 -11.72 -19.89
N ILE A 75 -4.40 -10.65 -20.34
CA ILE A 75 -3.77 -9.39 -20.76
C ILE A 75 -3.17 -8.59 -19.59
N LEU A 76 -3.60 -8.87 -18.35
CA LEU A 76 -3.10 -8.20 -17.16
C LEU A 76 -1.67 -8.67 -16.83
N LYS A 77 -0.79 -7.72 -16.52
CA LYS A 77 0.55 -8.04 -16.00
C LYS A 77 0.47 -8.51 -14.55
N ASP A 78 1.43 -9.33 -14.14
CA ASP A 78 1.54 -9.84 -12.77
C ASP A 78 1.56 -8.70 -11.74
N SER A 79 2.17 -7.54 -12.06
CA SER A 79 2.17 -6.37 -11.20
C SER A 79 0.80 -5.71 -11.03
N GLN A 80 -0.06 -5.77 -12.05
CA GLN A 80 -1.44 -5.24 -11.98
C GLN A 80 -2.32 -6.15 -11.13
N ILE A 81 -2.24 -7.47 -11.36
CA ILE A 81 -2.94 -8.47 -10.55
C ILE A 81 -2.52 -8.38 -9.09
N ALA A 82 -1.21 -8.28 -8.84
CA ALA A 82 -0.65 -8.14 -7.50
C ALA A 82 -1.21 -6.93 -6.73
N LYS A 83 -1.36 -5.79 -7.42
CA LYS A 83 -1.95 -4.57 -6.83
C LYS A 83 -3.44 -4.72 -6.54
N LEU A 84 -4.20 -5.28 -7.48
CA LEU A 84 -5.65 -5.45 -7.34
C LEU A 84 -6.00 -6.38 -6.17
N VAL A 85 -5.39 -7.55 -6.13
CA VAL A 85 -5.70 -8.59 -5.14
C VAL A 85 -4.99 -8.36 -3.81
N GLY A 86 -3.89 -7.59 -3.80
CA GLY A 86 -3.07 -7.36 -2.61
C GLY A 86 -2.21 -8.57 -2.23
N VAL A 87 -1.60 -9.19 -3.25
CA VAL A 87 -0.57 -10.24 -3.14
C VAL A 87 0.77 -9.74 -3.67
N THR A 88 1.84 -10.49 -3.49
CA THR A 88 3.14 -10.13 -4.06
C THR A 88 3.20 -10.50 -5.55
N LYS A 89 3.98 -9.74 -6.34
CA LYS A 89 4.20 -10.05 -7.76
C LYS A 89 4.77 -11.46 -7.93
N ASN A 90 5.69 -11.86 -7.06
CA ASN A 90 6.27 -13.21 -7.09
C ASN A 90 5.21 -14.30 -6.91
N SER A 91 4.27 -14.13 -5.98
CA SER A 91 3.16 -15.08 -5.80
C SER A 91 2.31 -15.20 -7.08
N VAL A 92 2.02 -14.09 -7.76
CA VAL A 92 1.27 -14.11 -9.02
C VAL A 92 2.04 -14.85 -10.12
N THR A 93 3.35 -14.61 -10.24
CA THR A 93 4.22 -15.32 -11.19
C THR A 93 4.26 -16.82 -10.91
N LEU A 94 4.36 -17.22 -9.64
CA LEU A 94 4.33 -18.63 -9.26
C LEU A 94 2.98 -19.31 -9.57
N ILE A 95 1.87 -18.60 -9.37
CA ILE A 95 0.52 -19.09 -9.73
C ILE A 95 0.40 -19.24 -11.25
N ARG A 96 0.90 -18.28 -12.03
CA ARG A 96 0.91 -18.33 -13.50
C ARG A 96 1.71 -19.53 -14.02
N ASN A 97 2.86 -19.80 -13.42
CA ASN A 97 3.74 -20.91 -13.76
C ASN A 97 3.31 -22.25 -13.13
N LYS A 98 2.19 -22.27 -12.39
CA LYS A 98 1.71 -23.45 -11.66
C LYS A 98 2.69 -23.98 -10.60
N SER A 99 3.66 -23.18 -10.19
CA SER A 99 4.69 -23.51 -9.20
C SER A 99 4.37 -22.98 -7.80
N TYR A 100 3.17 -22.46 -7.59
CA TYR A 100 2.74 -22.01 -6.29
C TYR A 100 2.59 -23.21 -5.34
N TRP A 101 3.11 -23.11 -4.10
CA TRP A 101 3.17 -24.22 -3.14
C TRP A 101 1.83 -24.91 -2.89
N ASN A 102 0.71 -24.20 -2.99
CA ASN A 102 -0.65 -24.72 -2.77
C ASN A 102 -1.50 -24.67 -4.05
N TYR A 103 -0.86 -24.74 -5.23
CA TYR A 103 -1.55 -24.56 -6.52
C TYR A 103 -2.72 -25.54 -6.73
N ASN A 104 -2.55 -26.80 -6.29
CA ASN A 104 -3.56 -27.86 -6.51
C ASN A 104 -4.86 -27.62 -5.73
N ASN A 105 -4.80 -26.85 -4.63
CA ASN A 105 -5.95 -26.52 -3.81
C ASN A 105 -6.54 -25.15 -4.13
N LEU A 106 -6.02 -24.47 -5.16
CA LEU A 106 -6.55 -23.18 -5.58
C LEU A 106 -7.85 -23.35 -6.37
N ASN A 107 -8.91 -22.69 -5.92
CA ASN A 107 -10.19 -22.61 -6.60
C ASN A 107 -10.37 -21.19 -7.16
N PRO A 108 -10.47 -21.02 -8.51
CA PRO A 108 -10.65 -19.69 -9.06
C PRO A 108 -11.97 -19.09 -8.59
N LYS A 109 -11.91 -17.95 -7.90
CA LYS A 109 -13.05 -17.22 -7.38
C LYS A 109 -13.05 -15.78 -7.88
N ASP A 110 -14.22 -15.25 -8.21
CA ASP A 110 -14.36 -13.87 -8.63
C ASP A 110 -13.99 -12.90 -7.50
N PRO A 111 -12.95 -12.07 -7.70
CA PRO A 111 -12.48 -11.14 -6.69
C PRO A 111 -13.46 -9.99 -6.38
N VAL A 112 -14.34 -9.63 -7.34
CA VAL A 112 -15.37 -8.61 -7.14
C VAL A 112 -16.45 -9.15 -6.21
N ALA A 113 -16.88 -10.39 -6.41
CA ALA A 113 -17.83 -11.07 -5.52
C ALA A 113 -17.28 -11.23 -4.09
N LEU A 114 -15.96 -11.38 -3.94
CA LEU A 114 -15.28 -11.45 -2.64
C LEU A 114 -14.99 -10.07 -2.01
N ASN A 115 -15.40 -8.98 -2.66
CA ASN A 115 -15.13 -7.60 -2.21
C ASN A 115 -13.64 -7.29 -1.96
N LEU A 116 -12.73 -7.88 -2.74
CA LEU A 116 -11.31 -7.59 -2.66
C LEU A 116 -10.98 -6.25 -3.32
N PHE A 117 -11.68 -5.91 -4.40
CA PHE A 117 -11.63 -4.63 -5.10
C PHE A 117 -12.95 -4.38 -5.85
N THR A 118 -13.13 -3.16 -6.36
CA THR A 118 -14.37 -2.79 -7.06
C THR A 118 -14.31 -3.17 -8.55
N GLN A 119 -15.48 -3.32 -9.17
CA GLN A 119 -15.57 -3.53 -10.62
C GLN A 119 -14.92 -2.39 -11.41
N LYS A 120 -14.97 -1.16 -10.89
CA LYS A 120 -14.30 0.00 -11.50
C LYS A 120 -12.79 -0.17 -11.57
N ASP A 121 -12.17 -0.66 -10.48
CA ASP A 121 -10.74 -0.92 -10.44
C ASP A 121 -10.32 -1.98 -11.46
N LEU A 122 -11.15 -3.00 -11.65
CA LEU A 122 -10.93 -4.04 -12.65
C LEU A 122 -10.96 -3.47 -14.08
N VAL A 123 -12.00 -2.71 -14.42
CA VAL A 123 -12.14 -2.08 -15.74
C VAL A 123 -10.96 -1.14 -16.01
N GLU A 124 -10.58 -0.31 -15.06
CA GLU A 124 -9.43 0.58 -15.20
C GLU A 124 -8.11 -0.16 -15.43
N ALA A 125 -7.92 -1.29 -14.75
CA ALA A 125 -6.74 -2.12 -14.96
C ALA A 125 -6.72 -2.78 -16.34
N ILE A 126 -7.87 -3.23 -16.84
CA ILE A 126 -8.01 -3.79 -18.19
C ILE A 126 -7.73 -2.73 -19.24
N GLU A 127 -8.33 -1.54 -19.14
CA GLU A 127 -8.06 -0.43 -20.07
C GLU A 127 -6.56 -0.04 -20.10
N LYS A 128 -5.90 0.02 -18.94
CA LYS A 128 -4.46 0.27 -18.87
C LYS A 128 -3.65 -0.82 -19.56
N ALA A 129 -4.06 -2.08 -19.42
CA ALA A 129 -3.43 -3.20 -20.09
C ALA A 129 -3.61 -3.13 -21.62
N GLU A 130 -4.80 -2.83 -22.11
CA GLU A 130 -5.12 -2.67 -23.53
C GLU A 130 -4.33 -1.51 -24.17
N ARG A 131 -4.33 -0.34 -23.51
CA ARG A 131 -3.54 0.83 -23.96
C ARG A 131 -2.04 0.50 -24.09
N ARG A 132 -1.52 -0.30 -23.15
CA ARG A 132 -0.13 -0.77 -23.22
C ARG A 132 0.10 -1.69 -24.42
N ILE A 133 -0.73 -2.70 -24.60
CA ILE A 133 -0.62 -3.65 -25.71
C ILE A 133 -0.68 -2.92 -27.06
N LYS A 134 -1.59 -1.94 -27.18
CA LYS A 134 -1.71 -1.10 -28.40
C LYS A 134 -0.44 -0.30 -28.67
N ARG A 135 0.23 0.22 -27.60
CA ARG A 135 1.52 0.92 -27.74
C ARG A 135 2.63 -0.04 -28.15
N GLU A 136 2.72 -1.19 -27.50
CA GLU A 136 3.74 -2.21 -27.81
C GLU A 136 3.60 -2.73 -29.25
N LYS A 137 2.36 -2.93 -29.74
CA LYS A 137 2.11 -3.30 -31.16
C LYS A 137 2.59 -2.22 -32.13
N LYS A 138 2.20 -0.95 -31.88
CA LYS A 138 2.64 0.17 -32.72
C LYS A 138 4.17 0.34 -32.76
N GLU A 139 4.81 0.11 -31.63
CA GLU A 139 6.28 0.20 -31.53
C GLU A 139 6.97 -0.93 -32.30
N LYS A 140 6.45 -2.16 -32.20
CA LYS A 140 6.93 -3.30 -32.98
C LYS A 140 6.79 -3.08 -34.50
N GLU A 141 5.64 -2.56 -34.94
CA GLU A 141 5.39 -2.23 -36.35
C GLU A 141 6.35 -1.15 -36.87
N LYS A 142 6.63 -0.12 -36.04
CA LYS A 142 7.62 0.91 -36.39
C LYS A 142 9.03 0.33 -36.52
N ARG A 143 9.45 -0.56 -35.60
CA ARG A 143 10.77 -1.21 -35.64
C ARG A 143 10.92 -2.12 -36.86
N GLN A 144 9.87 -2.87 -37.24
CA GLN A 144 9.87 -3.71 -38.43
C GLN A 144 9.99 -2.90 -39.73
N LYS A 145 9.24 -1.77 -39.81
CA LYS A 145 9.35 -0.86 -40.97
C LYS A 145 10.74 -0.21 -41.12
N SER A 146 11.36 0.18 -40.00
CA SER A 146 12.70 0.77 -40.03
C SER A 146 13.81 -0.24 -40.39
N GLN A 147 13.59 -1.54 -40.15
CA GLN A 147 14.52 -2.58 -40.57
C GLN A 147 14.41 -2.94 -42.07
N GLN A 148 13.21 -2.82 -42.66
CA GLN A 148 12.97 -3.07 -44.06
C GLN A 148 13.45 -1.92 -44.99
N THR A 149 13.72 -0.73 -44.46
CA THR A 149 14.21 0.42 -45.24
C THR A 149 15.73 0.54 -45.23
N ASN A 150 16.47 -0.33 -44.56
CA ASN A 150 17.91 -0.34 -44.47
C ASN A 150 18.59 -1.51 -45.26
N ASP A 151 17.81 -2.31 -45.97
CA ASP A 151 18.26 -3.27 -46.96
C ASP A 151 17.99 -2.72 -48.39
#